data_4029592c87a1ca60681cfb898a9e3f00
#
_entry.id   4029592c87a1ca60681cfb898a9e3f00
#
_cell.length_a   1.000
_cell.length_b   1.000
_cell.length_c   1.000
_cell.angle_alpha   90.00
_cell.angle_beta   90.00
_cell.angle_gamma   90.00
#
_symmetry.space_group_name_H-M   'P 1'
#
loop_
_entity.id
_entity.type
_entity.pdbx_description
1 polymer ?
#
loop_
_entity_poly.entity_id
_entity_poly.type
_entity_poly.pdbx_seq_one_letter_code
_entity_poly.pdbx_strand_id
1 'polypeptide(L)'
;MKIGSHVSNNGNLMLIGSALEALSYGSNCFMVYLGAPQNTYRKPFEQLNSLKMKEILQNANINIEDVIVHAPYIVNLAQPDFEKRKFAIDLITKELQVMAKIGFKYLVIHPGAHMKNGIDAGLDLIIDSFKQILANTKEDNTVLTIETMAGKGSECCFEFSHIKKIINAVGSNRVGVCLDTCHIFDAGYDIVNDYDNVINNFNDVVGLNNLKVIHINDSKNVCGSHKDRHANFGFGNIGFDTLIKFVYDERFLSIPKILETPYVNDCPPYKYEIEMIKNKLFDKYLLDKISKE
;
A
#
# COMPACT_ATOMS: atom_id res chain seq x y z
N MET A 1 9.25 -6.26 -14.33
CA MET A 1 8.66 -6.50 -12.99
C MET A 1 9.19 -5.45 -12.03
N LYS A 2 8.31 -4.82 -11.26
CA LYS A 2 8.65 -3.87 -10.19
C LYS A 2 8.40 -4.55 -8.85
N ILE A 3 9.42 -4.62 -8.00
CA ILE A 3 9.36 -5.23 -6.67
C ILE A 3 10.21 -4.44 -5.68
N GLY A 4 9.71 -4.25 -4.50
CA GLY A 4 10.38 -3.61 -3.39
C GLY A 4 9.64 -3.81 -2.09
N SER A 5 9.96 -2.99 -1.09
CA SER A 5 9.39 -3.10 0.24
C SER A 5 9.07 -1.74 0.83
N HIS A 6 8.37 -1.77 1.95
CA HIS A 6 8.35 -0.65 2.87
C HIS A 6 9.78 -0.43 3.41
N VAL A 7 10.22 0.84 3.49
CA VAL A 7 11.52 1.24 4.03
C VAL A 7 11.38 2.41 4.98
N SER A 8 12.37 2.58 5.84
CA SER A 8 12.39 3.63 6.85
C SER A 8 12.54 5.02 6.22
N ASN A 9 11.90 6.04 6.82
CA ASN A 9 12.10 7.45 6.49
C ASN A 9 12.32 8.24 7.79
N ASN A 10 13.51 8.13 8.33
CA ASN A 10 13.84 8.65 9.66
C ASN A 10 15.28 9.21 9.75
N GLY A 11 15.69 9.59 10.95
CA GLY A 11 17.02 10.09 11.24
C GLY A 11 17.34 11.40 10.52
N ASN A 12 18.62 11.59 10.15
CA ASN A 12 19.10 12.79 9.45
C ASN A 12 19.09 12.63 7.93
N LEU A 13 19.09 11.38 7.44
CA LEU A 13 19.13 11.09 6.00
C LEU A 13 17.74 11.18 5.35
N MET A 14 16.67 10.88 6.10
CA MET A 14 15.28 10.90 5.61
C MET A 14 15.16 10.13 4.29
N LEU A 15 14.61 10.72 3.22
CA LEU A 15 14.41 10.08 1.91
C LEU A 15 15.71 9.60 1.25
N ILE A 16 16.87 10.19 1.56
CA ILE A 16 18.16 9.63 1.16
C ILE A 16 18.34 8.23 1.77
N GLY A 17 18.12 8.13 3.09
CA GLY A 17 18.20 6.85 3.80
C GLY A 17 17.24 5.81 3.23
N SER A 18 15.99 6.22 2.95
CA SER A 18 14.98 5.36 2.32
C SER A 18 15.42 4.79 0.97
N ALA A 19 15.97 5.64 0.10
CA ALA A 19 16.45 5.20 -1.21
C ALA A 19 17.65 4.23 -1.10
N LEU A 20 18.60 4.53 -0.22
CA LEU A 20 19.76 3.66 0.02
C LEU A 20 19.36 2.31 0.63
N GLU A 21 18.42 2.31 1.57
CA GLU A 21 17.87 1.11 2.19
C GLU A 21 17.18 0.23 1.13
N ALA A 22 16.29 0.81 0.30
CA ALA A 22 15.62 0.10 -0.77
C ALA A 22 16.63 -0.52 -1.77
N LEU A 23 17.65 0.23 -2.16
CA LEU A 23 18.70 -0.26 -3.06
C LEU A 23 19.50 -1.41 -2.42
N SER A 24 19.75 -1.36 -1.11
CA SER A 24 20.46 -2.44 -0.39
C SER A 24 19.68 -3.76 -0.40
N TYR A 25 18.36 -3.71 -0.51
CA TYR A 25 17.49 -4.87 -0.66
C TYR A 25 17.35 -5.35 -2.11
N GLY A 26 17.93 -4.63 -3.07
CA GLY A 26 17.77 -4.91 -4.48
C GLY A 26 16.41 -4.52 -5.03
N SER A 27 15.72 -3.60 -4.39
CA SER A 27 14.42 -3.05 -4.82
C SER A 27 14.56 -2.16 -6.05
N ASN A 28 13.52 -2.10 -6.89
CA ASN A 28 13.40 -1.13 -7.98
C ASN A 28 12.10 -0.29 -7.89
N CYS A 29 11.40 -0.41 -6.80
CA CYS A 29 10.35 0.46 -6.29
C CYS A 29 10.37 0.35 -4.77
N PHE A 30 9.76 1.27 -4.03
CA PHE A 30 9.65 1.15 -2.58
C PHE A 30 8.55 2.05 -2.01
N MET A 31 8.21 1.84 -0.76
CA MET A 31 7.19 2.61 -0.06
C MET A 31 7.74 3.23 1.22
N VAL A 32 7.27 4.45 1.50
CA VAL A 32 7.65 5.21 2.71
C VAL A 32 6.42 5.84 3.37
N TYR A 33 6.52 6.10 4.67
CA TYR A 33 5.70 7.10 5.34
C TYR A 33 6.45 8.45 5.35
N LEU A 34 5.75 9.58 5.15
CA LEU A 34 6.38 10.90 5.23
C LEU A 34 6.71 11.34 6.67
N GLY A 35 6.24 10.58 7.65
CA GLY A 35 6.56 10.70 9.07
C GLY A 35 6.16 9.42 9.78
N ALA A 36 6.29 9.35 11.11
CA ALA A 36 5.91 8.16 11.84
C ALA A 36 4.41 7.83 11.66
N PRO A 37 4.05 6.57 11.28
CA PRO A 37 2.68 6.22 10.92
C PRO A 37 1.69 6.25 12.08
N GLN A 38 2.19 6.23 13.32
CA GLN A 38 1.40 6.28 14.55
C GLN A 38 1.11 7.69 15.07
N ASN A 39 1.61 8.75 14.39
CA ASN A 39 1.38 10.12 14.79
C ASN A 39 1.26 11.08 13.59
N THR A 40 1.04 12.35 13.85
CA THR A 40 0.82 13.39 12.85
C THR A 40 2.01 14.32 12.64
N TYR A 41 3.08 14.12 13.40
CA TYR A 41 4.27 14.94 13.25
C TYR A 41 4.93 14.67 11.89
N ARG A 42 5.21 15.77 11.18
CA ARG A 42 5.93 15.75 9.90
C ARG A 42 7.09 16.73 9.96
N LYS A 43 8.25 16.29 9.49
CA LYS A 43 9.38 17.21 9.32
C LYS A 43 9.06 18.24 8.25
N PRO A 44 9.62 19.46 8.37
CA PRO A 44 9.56 20.46 7.29
C PRO A 44 10.08 19.87 5.96
N PHE A 45 9.48 20.29 4.84
CA PHE A 45 9.81 19.80 3.51
C PHE A 45 11.32 19.85 3.21
N GLU A 46 11.99 20.93 3.63
CA GLU A 46 13.41 21.18 3.41
C GLU A 46 14.32 20.13 4.07
N GLN A 47 13.82 19.47 5.12
CA GLN A 47 14.53 18.43 5.87
C GLN A 47 14.33 17.02 5.31
N LEU A 48 13.44 16.84 4.31
CA LEU A 48 13.18 15.53 3.72
C LEU A 48 14.30 15.05 2.79
N ASN A 49 15.21 15.92 2.38
CA ASN A 49 16.34 15.60 1.48
C ASN A 49 15.90 15.07 0.09
N SER A 50 14.76 15.56 -0.41
CA SER A 50 14.14 15.03 -1.64
C SER A 50 14.97 15.21 -2.90
N LEU A 51 15.73 16.31 -3.03
CA LEU A 51 16.57 16.55 -4.21
C LEU A 51 17.68 15.50 -4.33
N LYS A 52 18.38 15.24 -3.23
CA LYS A 52 19.46 14.25 -3.23
C LYS A 52 18.95 12.80 -3.37
N MET A 53 17.76 12.51 -2.84
CA MET A 53 17.07 11.26 -3.10
C MET A 53 16.80 11.08 -4.60
N LYS A 54 16.32 12.12 -5.30
CA LYS A 54 16.07 12.05 -6.76
C LYS A 54 17.33 11.73 -7.56
N GLU A 55 18.49 12.30 -7.20
CA GLU A 55 19.77 11.97 -7.82
C GLU A 55 20.11 10.48 -7.65
N ILE A 56 19.88 9.92 -6.45
CA ILE A 56 20.11 8.50 -6.17
C ILE A 56 19.17 7.63 -7.03
N LEU A 57 17.88 7.97 -7.10
CA LEU A 57 16.92 7.25 -7.93
C LEU A 57 17.29 7.26 -9.41
N GLN A 58 17.70 8.44 -9.93
CA GLN A 58 18.13 8.59 -11.32
C GLN A 58 19.34 7.71 -11.64
N ASN A 59 20.34 7.69 -10.75
CA ASN A 59 21.53 6.85 -10.91
C ASN A 59 21.20 5.33 -10.85
N ALA A 60 20.16 4.97 -10.12
CA ALA A 60 19.67 3.60 -10.00
C ALA A 60 18.63 3.21 -11.08
N ASN A 61 18.28 4.12 -12.00
CA ASN A 61 17.19 3.92 -12.99
C ASN A 61 15.84 3.60 -12.35
N ILE A 62 15.53 4.17 -11.20
CA ILE A 62 14.22 4.05 -10.54
C ILE A 62 13.40 5.31 -10.87
N ASN A 63 12.17 5.09 -11.40
CA ASN A 63 11.26 6.20 -11.64
C ASN A 63 10.73 6.73 -10.29
N ILE A 64 10.67 8.05 -10.14
CA ILE A 64 10.13 8.69 -8.94
C ILE A 64 8.66 8.32 -8.68
N GLU A 65 7.87 8.03 -9.73
CA GLU A 65 6.50 7.54 -9.60
C GLU A 65 6.40 6.12 -9.00
N ASP A 66 7.52 5.39 -8.94
CA ASP A 66 7.63 4.07 -8.31
C ASP A 66 8.01 4.14 -6.83
N VAL A 67 8.14 5.36 -6.29
CA VAL A 67 8.19 5.62 -4.86
C VAL A 67 6.78 5.88 -4.35
N ILE A 68 6.27 4.95 -3.58
CA ILE A 68 4.91 4.96 -3.06
C ILE A 68 4.94 5.63 -1.67
N VAL A 69 3.92 6.42 -1.38
CA VAL A 69 3.72 6.94 -0.02
C VAL A 69 2.53 6.22 0.60
N HIS A 70 2.65 5.83 1.85
CA HIS A 70 1.52 5.31 2.62
C HIS A 70 1.06 6.36 3.65
N ALA A 71 -0.24 6.56 3.74
CA ALA A 71 -0.85 7.43 4.74
C ALA A 71 -0.71 6.83 6.15
N PRO A 72 -0.59 7.64 7.21
CA PRO A 72 -0.54 7.11 8.57
C PRO A 72 -1.82 6.33 8.91
N TYR A 73 -1.69 5.17 9.55
CA TYR A 73 -2.82 4.29 9.86
C TYR A 73 -3.78 4.85 10.93
N ILE A 74 -3.43 5.97 11.57
CA ILE A 74 -4.33 6.66 12.51
C ILE A 74 -5.46 7.43 11.81
N VAL A 75 -5.40 7.55 10.48
CA VAL A 75 -6.41 8.24 9.68
C VAL A 75 -7.65 7.35 9.53
N ASN A 76 -8.83 7.96 9.69
CA ASN A 76 -10.11 7.30 9.40
C ASN A 76 -11.03 8.27 8.66
N LEU A 77 -11.13 8.11 7.33
CA LEU A 77 -11.99 8.96 6.49
C LEU A 77 -13.48 8.56 6.55
N ALA A 78 -13.80 7.41 7.15
CA ALA A 78 -15.17 6.98 7.47
C ALA A 78 -15.62 7.40 8.89
N GLN A 79 -14.83 8.22 9.59
CA GLN A 79 -15.12 8.65 10.94
C GLN A 79 -16.41 9.49 11.01
N PRO A 80 -17.42 9.07 11.79
CA PRO A 80 -18.67 9.84 11.92
C PRO A 80 -18.52 11.14 12.67
N ASP A 81 -17.58 11.21 13.61
CA ASP A 81 -17.22 12.45 14.30
C ASP A 81 -16.60 13.43 13.30
N PHE A 82 -17.28 14.56 13.09
CA PHE A 82 -16.90 15.56 12.08
C PHE A 82 -15.50 16.13 12.32
N GLU A 83 -15.14 16.47 13.55
CA GLU A 83 -13.85 17.10 13.86
C GLU A 83 -12.70 16.13 13.63
N LYS A 84 -12.86 14.86 14.01
CA LYS A 84 -11.86 13.82 13.77
C LYS A 84 -11.72 13.52 12.27
N ARG A 85 -12.82 13.49 11.52
CA ARG A 85 -12.79 13.29 10.09
C ARG A 85 -12.14 14.49 9.38
N LYS A 86 -12.51 15.72 9.78
CA LYS A 86 -11.89 16.94 9.26
C LYS A 86 -10.38 16.94 9.48
N PHE A 87 -9.93 16.56 10.67
CA PHE A 87 -8.52 16.41 10.97
C PHE A 87 -7.82 15.40 10.03
N ALA A 88 -8.46 14.26 9.77
CA ALA A 88 -7.95 13.27 8.82
C ALA A 88 -7.85 13.83 7.38
N ILE A 89 -8.89 14.55 6.92
CA ILE A 89 -8.91 15.23 5.61
C ILE A 89 -7.77 16.25 5.51
N ASP A 90 -7.59 17.09 6.52
CA ASP A 90 -6.55 18.12 6.55
C ASP A 90 -5.14 17.50 6.53
N LEU A 91 -4.93 16.39 7.24
CA LEU A 91 -3.66 15.68 7.26
C LEU A 91 -3.34 15.08 5.88
N ILE A 92 -4.28 14.35 5.26
CA ILE A 92 -4.07 13.75 3.94
C ILE A 92 -3.88 14.83 2.87
N THR A 93 -4.61 15.93 2.95
CA THR A 93 -4.41 17.08 2.06
C THR A 93 -2.96 17.59 2.12
N LYS A 94 -2.40 17.75 3.31
CA LYS A 94 -1.00 18.16 3.50
C LYS A 94 -0.01 17.12 2.98
N GLU A 95 -0.27 15.84 3.18
CA GLU A 95 0.57 14.75 2.63
C GLU A 95 0.63 14.84 1.11
N LEU A 96 -0.50 14.97 0.42
CA LEU A 96 -0.55 15.11 -1.04
C LEU A 96 0.19 16.36 -1.53
N GLN A 97 0.05 17.50 -0.85
CA GLN A 97 0.77 18.73 -1.20
C GLN A 97 2.30 18.58 -1.07
N VAL A 98 2.77 17.86 -0.04
CA VAL A 98 4.20 17.54 0.11
C VAL A 98 4.66 16.59 -0.98
N MET A 99 3.87 15.54 -1.27
CA MET A 99 4.14 14.60 -2.36
C MET A 99 4.27 15.29 -3.71
N ALA A 100 3.35 16.20 -4.03
CA ALA A 100 3.37 16.98 -5.28
C ALA A 100 4.68 17.78 -5.42
N LYS A 101 5.15 18.42 -4.35
CA LYS A 101 6.44 19.15 -4.34
C LYS A 101 7.64 18.22 -4.55
N ILE A 102 7.58 16.99 -4.00
CA ILE A 102 8.62 15.97 -4.21
C ILE A 102 8.53 15.39 -5.62
N GLY A 103 7.33 15.27 -6.19
CA GLY A 103 7.04 14.58 -7.45
C GLY A 103 6.61 13.12 -7.24
N PHE A 104 6.24 12.73 -6.03
CA PHE A 104 5.61 11.44 -5.75
C PHE A 104 4.17 11.44 -6.27
N LYS A 105 3.68 10.26 -6.68
CA LYS A 105 2.40 10.17 -7.37
C LYS A 105 1.31 9.48 -6.55
N TYR A 106 1.60 8.35 -5.94
CA TYR A 106 0.61 7.48 -5.32
C TYR A 106 0.67 7.54 -3.79
N LEU A 107 -0.46 7.92 -3.16
CA LEU A 107 -0.67 7.83 -1.72
C LEU A 107 -1.61 6.66 -1.44
N VAL A 108 -1.09 5.57 -0.89
CA VAL A 108 -1.90 4.46 -0.40
C VAL A 108 -2.54 4.85 0.92
N ILE A 109 -3.81 4.54 1.08
CA ILE A 109 -4.57 4.86 2.28
C ILE A 109 -5.52 3.73 2.68
N HIS A 110 -5.47 3.33 3.94
CA HIS A 110 -6.58 2.60 4.56
C HIS A 110 -7.78 3.55 4.64
N PRO A 111 -8.88 3.28 3.93
CA PRO A 111 -9.96 4.26 3.78
C PRO A 111 -10.69 4.57 5.08
N GLY A 112 -10.66 3.62 6.02
CA GLY A 112 -11.21 3.80 7.36
C GLY A 112 -12.26 2.76 7.75
N ALA A 113 -12.83 2.97 8.93
CA ALA A 113 -13.81 2.10 9.58
C ALA A 113 -15.07 2.88 9.95
N HIS A 114 -16.24 2.30 9.70
CA HIS A 114 -17.54 2.97 9.87
C HIS A 114 -18.00 3.12 11.33
N MET A 115 -17.21 2.65 12.30
CA MET A 115 -17.43 2.86 13.74
C MET A 115 -18.87 2.53 14.21
N LYS A 116 -19.43 1.40 13.73
CA LYS A 116 -20.80 0.92 13.99
C LYS A 116 -21.95 1.69 13.31
N ASN A 117 -21.66 2.69 12.47
CA ASN A 117 -22.72 3.43 11.74
C ASN A 117 -23.24 2.70 10.50
N GLY A 118 -22.69 1.52 10.18
CA GLY A 118 -23.03 0.73 9.00
C GLY A 118 -22.15 1.09 7.80
N ILE A 119 -22.03 0.11 6.91
CA ILE A 119 -21.10 0.19 5.77
C ILE A 119 -21.45 1.31 4.80
N ASP A 120 -22.73 1.50 4.44
CA ASP A 120 -23.14 2.53 3.50
C ASP A 120 -22.83 3.94 4.01
N ALA A 121 -23.12 4.22 5.30
CA ALA A 121 -22.77 5.49 5.93
C ALA A 121 -21.24 5.71 5.93
N GLY A 122 -20.46 4.64 6.19
CA GLY A 122 -19.00 4.71 6.14
C GLY A 122 -18.49 5.04 4.74
N LEU A 123 -19.04 4.40 3.71
CA LEU A 123 -18.66 4.67 2.32
C LEU A 123 -19.03 6.10 1.89
N ASP A 124 -20.19 6.61 2.29
CA ASP A 124 -20.62 7.97 1.97
C ASP A 124 -19.70 9.02 2.63
N LEU A 125 -19.23 8.77 3.86
CA LEU A 125 -18.24 9.62 4.52
C LEU A 125 -16.86 9.57 3.84
N ILE A 126 -16.42 8.41 3.36
CA ILE A 126 -15.18 8.28 2.58
C ILE A 126 -15.31 9.07 1.27
N ILE A 127 -16.43 8.94 0.55
CA ILE A 127 -16.69 9.66 -0.71
C ILE A 127 -16.62 11.18 -0.48
N ASP A 128 -17.28 11.68 0.56
CA ASP A 128 -17.24 13.10 0.93
C ASP A 128 -15.81 13.56 1.26
N SER A 129 -15.09 12.78 2.06
CA SER A 129 -13.70 13.07 2.43
C SER A 129 -12.78 13.12 1.21
N PHE A 130 -12.88 12.15 0.28
CA PHE A 130 -12.10 12.13 -0.96
C PHE A 130 -12.39 13.35 -1.83
N LYS A 131 -13.67 13.73 -1.99
CA LYS A 131 -14.04 14.93 -2.74
C LYS A 131 -13.42 16.19 -2.16
N GLN A 132 -13.44 16.34 -0.84
CA GLN A 132 -12.84 17.49 -0.15
C GLN A 132 -11.32 17.52 -0.32
N ILE A 133 -10.62 16.39 -0.11
CA ILE A 133 -9.17 16.27 -0.30
C ILE A 133 -8.78 16.64 -1.73
N LEU A 134 -9.45 16.08 -2.73
CA LEU A 134 -9.16 16.33 -4.14
C LEU A 134 -9.45 17.79 -4.55
N ALA A 135 -10.49 18.40 -4.00
CA ALA A 135 -10.77 19.82 -4.21
C ALA A 135 -9.68 20.74 -3.64
N ASN A 136 -9.12 20.37 -2.48
CA ASN A 136 -8.04 21.13 -1.82
C ASN A 136 -6.66 20.92 -2.47
N THR A 137 -6.53 19.94 -3.36
CA THR A 137 -5.29 19.59 -4.07
C THR A 137 -5.49 19.52 -5.60
N LYS A 138 -6.40 20.33 -6.14
CA LYS A 138 -6.83 20.26 -7.55
C LYS A 138 -5.72 20.48 -8.57
N GLU A 139 -4.68 21.23 -8.20
CA GLU A 139 -3.53 21.53 -9.04
C GLU A 139 -2.44 20.44 -8.98
N ASP A 140 -2.60 19.44 -8.10
CA ASP A 140 -1.62 18.37 -7.92
C ASP A 140 -1.90 17.20 -8.87
N ASN A 141 -0.84 16.49 -9.28
CA ASN A 141 -0.93 15.25 -10.06
C ASN A 141 -0.93 13.99 -9.18
N THR A 142 -1.08 14.15 -7.88
CA THR A 142 -1.10 13.04 -6.92
C THR A 142 -2.40 12.24 -6.99
N VAL A 143 -2.33 10.97 -6.69
CA VAL A 143 -3.45 10.02 -6.75
C VAL A 143 -3.69 9.43 -5.37
N LEU A 144 -4.92 9.53 -4.87
CA LEU A 144 -5.38 8.79 -3.70
C LEU A 144 -5.63 7.33 -4.10
N THR A 145 -4.94 6.41 -3.45
CA THR A 145 -4.97 4.99 -3.79
C THR A 145 -5.63 4.21 -2.66
N ILE A 146 -6.89 3.82 -2.85
CA ILE A 146 -7.68 3.08 -1.87
C ILE A 146 -7.08 1.69 -1.70
N GLU A 147 -6.70 1.33 -0.50
CA GLU A 147 -6.29 -0.03 -0.21
C GLU A 147 -7.49 -0.95 -0.01
N THR A 148 -7.42 -2.16 -0.59
CA THR A 148 -8.36 -3.24 -0.27
C THR A 148 -8.13 -3.70 1.16
N MET A 149 -9.20 -3.82 1.96
CA MET A 149 -9.12 -4.15 3.38
C MET A 149 -9.54 -5.59 3.66
N ALA A 150 -9.15 -6.10 4.81
CA ALA A 150 -9.51 -7.46 5.26
C ALA A 150 -10.93 -7.58 5.82
N GLY A 151 -11.59 -6.48 6.13
CA GLY A 151 -12.91 -6.47 6.77
C GLY A 151 -12.86 -6.71 8.27
N LYS A 152 -11.74 -6.39 8.92
CA LYS A 152 -11.57 -6.52 10.36
C LYS A 152 -12.46 -5.50 11.11
N GLY A 153 -13.32 -6.00 11.99
CA GLY A 153 -14.20 -5.17 12.81
C GLY A 153 -15.21 -4.39 11.97
N SER A 154 -14.99 -3.09 11.79
CA SER A 154 -15.86 -2.18 11.04
C SER A 154 -15.15 -1.53 9.85
N GLU A 155 -14.09 -2.12 9.35
CA GLU A 155 -13.37 -1.63 8.18
C GLU A 155 -14.27 -1.55 6.96
N CYS A 156 -14.09 -0.47 6.18
CA CYS A 156 -14.70 -0.31 4.86
C CYS A 156 -13.77 -0.88 3.77
N CYS A 157 -14.27 -1.02 2.53
CA CYS A 157 -13.48 -1.40 1.35
C CYS A 157 -12.87 -2.82 1.38
N PHE A 158 -13.49 -3.76 2.08
CA PHE A 158 -13.15 -5.17 2.01
C PHE A 158 -13.86 -5.91 0.86
N GLU A 159 -14.88 -5.31 0.26
CA GLU A 159 -15.49 -5.80 -0.98
C GLU A 159 -15.13 -4.89 -2.16
N PHE A 160 -14.91 -5.47 -3.34
CA PHE A 160 -14.62 -4.72 -4.56
C PHE A 160 -15.76 -3.76 -4.94
N SER A 161 -17.00 -4.12 -4.62
CA SER A 161 -18.20 -3.28 -4.77
C SER A 161 -18.12 -1.96 -3.99
N HIS A 162 -17.54 -1.97 -2.79
CA HIS A 162 -17.32 -0.76 -1.99
C HIS A 162 -16.38 0.22 -2.70
N ILE A 163 -15.27 -0.30 -3.24
CA ILE A 163 -14.27 0.49 -3.97
C ILE A 163 -14.90 1.07 -5.23
N LYS A 164 -15.68 0.26 -5.97
CA LYS A 164 -16.42 0.70 -7.15
C LYS A 164 -17.37 1.85 -6.83
N LYS A 165 -18.15 1.75 -5.74
CA LYS A 165 -19.04 2.81 -5.26
C LYS A 165 -18.28 4.11 -5.05
N ILE A 166 -17.11 4.07 -4.39
CA ILE A 166 -16.30 5.26 -4.12
C ILE A 166 -15.76 5.85 -5.42
N ILE A 167 -15.12 5.06 -6.30
CA ILE A 167 -14.55 5.54 -7.56
C ILE A 167 -15.60 6.24 -8.41
N ASN A 168 -16.77 5.62 -8.59
CA ASN A 168 -17.85 6.16 -9.37
C ASN A 168 -18.41 7.46 -8.79
N ALA A 169 -18.61 7.51 -7.47
CA ALA A 169 -19.21 8.67 -6.80
C ALA A 169 -18.24 9.86 -6.70
N VAL A 170 -16.94 9.60 -6.59
CA VAL A 170 -15.89 10.64 -6.60
C VAL A 170 -15.69 11.16 -8.03
N GLY A 171 -15.70 10.29 -9.04
CA GLY A 171 -15.65 10.65 -10.46
C GLY A 171 -14.36 11.34 -10.89
N SER A 172 -13.23 11.01 -10.27
CA SER A 172 -11.92 11.62 -10.55
C SER A 172 -10.91 10.59 -11.01
N ASN A 173 -10.10 10.92 -12.02
CA ASN A 173 -8.96 10.12 -12.45
C ASN A 173 -7.79 10.12 -11.43
N ARG A 174 -7.90 10.91 -10.36
CA ARG A 174 -6.97 10.96 -9.25
C ARG A 174 -7.37 10.03 -8.09
N VAL A 175 -8.19 9.02 -8.37
CA VAL A 175 -8.50 7.91 -7.47
C VAL A 175 -8.00 6.62 -8.09
N GLY A 176 -7.21 5.87 -7.35
CA GLY A 176 -6.69 4.57 -7.73
C GLY A 176 -6.94 3.52 -6.66
N VAL A 177 -6.41 2.32 -6.88
CA VAL A 177 -6.53 1.18 -5.96
C VAL A 177 -5.16 0.59 -5.67
N CYS A 178 -4.92 0.27 -4.40
CA CYS A 178 -3.89 -0.63 -3.94
C CYS A 178 -4.54 -1.97 -3.58
N LEU A 179 -4.12 -3.04 -4.25
CA LEU A 179 -4.59 -4.38 -3.93
C LEU A 179 -3.59 -5.04 -2.99
N ASP A 180 -4.00 -5.34 -1.76
CA ASP A 180 -3.21 -6.14 -0.83
C ASP A 180 -3.65 -7.60 -0.90
N THR A 181 -2.71 -8.52 -1.17
CA THR A 181 -2.99 -9.95 -1.34
C THR A 181 -3.42 -10.62 -0.03
N CYS A 182 -2.86 -10.22 1.11
CA CYS A 182 -3.30 -10.69 2.42
C CYS A 182 -4.71 -10.21 2.74
N HIS A 183 -4.99 -8.91 2.49
CA HIS A 183 -6.29 -8.34 2.79
C HIS A 183 -7.43 -8.95 1.98
N ILE A 184 -7.26 -9.10 0.65
CA ILE A 184 -8.32 -9.72 -0.16
C ILE A 184 -8.52 -11.20 0.21
N PHE A 185 -7.45 -11.94 0.54
CA PHE A 185 -7.54 -13.32 1.00
C PHE A 185 -8.27 -13.41 2.33
N ASP A 186 -7.92 -12.58 3.30
CA ASP A 186 -8.60 -12.49 4.59
C ASP A 186 -10.06 -12.01 4.45
N ALA A 187 -10.39 -11.20 3.44
CA ALA A 187 -11.76 -10.79 3.11
C ALA A 187 -12.61 -11.89 2.44
N GLY A 188 -12.00 -13.00 2.01
CA GLY A 188 -12.70 -14.14 1.43
C GLY A 188 -12.55 -14.34 -0.07
N TYR A 189 -11.69 -13.56 -0.73
CA TYR A 189 -11.31 -13.80 -2.13
C TYR A 189 -10.25 -14.89 -2.19
N ASP A 190 -10.65 -16.11 -2.57
CA ASP A 190 -9.77 -17.30 -2.58
C ASP A 190 -8.79 -17.26 -3.77
N ILE A 191 -7.74 -16.45 -3.64
CA ILE A 191 -6.68 -16.33 -4.66
C ILE A 191 -5.81 -17.60 -4.77
N VAL A 192 -5.92 -18.53 -3.84
CA VAL A 192 -5.17 -19.81 -3.88
C VAL A 192 -5.82 -20.80 -4.82
N ASN A 193 -7.13 -21.02 -4.66
CA ASN A 193 -7.86 -22.02 -5.43
C ASN A 193 -8.58 -21.43 -6.66
N ASP A 194 -8.84 -20.11 -6.68
CA ASP A 194 -9.67 -19.47 -7.71
C ASP A 194 -9.07 -18.15 -8.24
N TYR A 195 -7.75 -18.11 -8.39
CA TYR A 195 -6.98 -16.93 -8.78
C TYR A 195 -7.55 -16.15 -9.95
N ASP A 196 -7.78 -16.84 -11.08
CA ASP A 196 -8.17 -16.15 -12.32
C ASP A 196 -9.58 -15.57 -12.24
N ASN A 197 -10.52 -16.23 -11.55
CA ASN A 197 -11.86 -15.70 -11.32
C ASN A 197 -11.84 -14.51 -10.36
N VAL A 198 -10.99 -14.54 -9.31
CA VAL A 198 -10.83 -13.39 -8.41
C VAL A 198 -10.30 -12.16 -9.18
N ILE A 199 -9.28 -12.34 -10.02
CA ILE A 199 -8.71 -11.23 -10.79
C ILE A 199 -9.69 -10.74 -11.88
N ASN A 200 -10.42 -11.64 -12.52
CA ASN A 200 -11.48 -11.26 -13.47
C ASN A 200 -12.60 -10.49 -12.76
N ASN A 201 -13.04 -10.93 -11.58
CA ASN A 201 -14.02 -10.21 -10.77
C ASN A 201 -13.51 -8.81 -10.37
N PHE A 202 -12.23 -8.69 -9.96
CA PHE A 202 -11.64 -7.38 -9.71
C PHE A 202 -11.68 -6.50 -10.96
N ASN A 203 -11.34 -7.05 -12.13
CA ASN A 203 -11.39 -6.32 -13.40
C ASN A 203 -12.81 -5.87 -13.76
N ASP A 204 -13.79 -6.75 -13.62
CA ASP A 204 -15.18 -6.46 -14.00
C ASP A 204 -15.83 -5.43 -13.06
N VAL A 205 -15.53 -5.50 -11.77
CA VAL A 205 -16.10 -4.61 -10.76
C VAL A 205 -15.34 -3.29 -10.68
N VAL A 206 -14.02 -3.35 -10.50
CA VAL A 206 -13.17 -2.18 -10.22
C VAL A 206 -12.48 -1.66 -11.49
N GLY A 207 -12.00 -2.58 -12.32
CA GLY A 207 -11.20 -2.30 -13.51
C GLY A 207 -9.70 -2.29 -13.22
N LEU A 208 -8.92 -3.09 -13.97
CA LEU A 208 -7.46 -3.16 -13.83
C LEU A 208 -6.77 -1.81 -14.08
N ASN A 209 -7.37 -0.93 -14.89
CA ASN A 209 -6.86 0.41 -15.12
C ASN A 209 -6.83 1.29 -13.85
N ASN A 210 -7.63 0.96 -12.83
CA ASN A 210 -7.63 1.66 -11.55
C ASN A 210 -6.57 1.12 -10.58
N LEU A 211 -6.00 -0.06 -10.82
CA LEU A 211 -4.94 -0.64 -10.00
C LEU A 211 -3.62 0.11 -10.21
N LYS A 212 -3.06 0.64 -9.13
CA LYS A 212 -1.84 1.47 -9.17
C LYS A 212 -0.70 0.89 -8.37
N VAL A 213 -1.00 0.16 -7.31
CA VAL A 213 -0.04 -0.46 -6.39
C VAL A 213 -0.56 -1.84 -6.00
N ILE A 214 0.34 -2.76 -5.74
CA ILE A 214 0.03 -4.05 -5.12
C ILE A 214 0.89 -4.17 -3.86
N HIS A 215 0.26 -4.42 -2.71
CA HIS A 215 0.94 -4.95 -1.55
C HIS A 215 0.96 -6.46 -1.68
N ILE A 216 2.17 -7.03 -1.73
CA ILE A 216 2.37 -8.45 -2.00
C ILE A 216 2.76 -9.18 -0.71
N ASN A 217 1.77 -9.50 0.09
CA ASN A 217 1.91 -10.06 1.43
C ASN A 217 1.26 -11.43 1.52
N ASP A 218 1.88 -12.35 2.24
CA ASP A 218 1.24 -13.61 2.62
C ASP A 218 0.37 -13.44 3.87
N SER A 219 -0.57 -14.35 4.12
CA SER A 219 -1.44 -14.30 5.30
C SER A 219 -1.17 -15.43 6.29
N LYS A 220 -1.10 -15.10 7.58
CA LYS A 220 -1.07 -16.09 8.67
C LYS A 220 -2.42 -16.80 8.86
N ASN A 221 -3.47 -16.28 8.24
CA ASN A 221 -4.84 -16.73 8.45
C ASN A 221 -5.34 -17.56 7.27
N VAL A 222 -6.43 -18.27 7.47
CA VAL A 222 -7.19 -18.92 6.39
C VAL A 222 -8.05 -17.90 5.64
N CYS A 223 -8.43 -18.23 4.42
CA CYS A 223 -9.32 -17.41 3.60
C CYS A 223 -10.61 -17.05 4.34
N GLY A 224 -11.04 -15.79 4.26
CA GLY A 224 -12.27 -15.31 4.89
C GLY A 224 -12.18 -15.11 6.41
N SER A 225 -10.99 -15.00 6.98
CA SER A 225 -10.79 -14.85 8.43
C SER A 225 -11.10 -13.47 8.98
N HIS A 226 -11.07 -12.42 8.15
CA HIS A 226 -11.23 -11.00 8.50
C HIS A 226 -10.28 -10.53 9.61
N LYS A 227 -8.98 -10.86 9.52
CA LYS A 227 -8.02 -10.57 10.60
C LYS A 227 -6.88 -9.63 10.26
N ASP A 228 -6.38 -9.63 9.04
CA ASP A 228 -5.23 -8.84 8.64
C ASP A 228 -3.99 -9.14 9.50
N ARG A 229 -3.27 -10.19 9.14
CA ARG A 229 -2.01 -10.61 9.77
C ARG A 229 -1.06 -11.12 8.70
N HIS A 230 -0.11 -10.28 8.30
CA HIS A 230 0.90 -10.63 7.31
C HIS A 230 1.82 -11.75 7.81
N ALA A 231 2.12 -12.69 6.93
CA ALA A 231 3.22 -13.64 7.05
C ALA A 231 4.34 -13.23 6.09
N ASN A 232 5.53 -13.78 6.30
CA ASN A 232 6.64 -13.64 5.36
C ASN A 232 6.29 -14.32 4.04
N PHE A 233 6.86 -13.82 2.93
CA PHE A 233 6.52 -14.24 1.58
C PHE A 233 6.68 -15.76 1.36
N GLY A 234 5.59 -16.45 1.14
CA GLY A 234 5.53 -17.91 0.95
C GLY A 234 5.47 -18.75 2.23
N PHE A 235 5.42 -18.10 3.41
CA PHE A 235 5.37 -18.79 4.71
C PHE A 235 3.98 -18.73 5.39
N GLY A 236 2.97 -18.27 4.68
CA GLY A 236 1.59 -18.22 5.14
C GLY A 236 0.66 -19.16 4.40
N ASN A 237 -0.64 -18.85 4.46
CA ASN A 237 -1.71 -19.71 3.88
C ASN A 237 -2.01 -19.35 2.40
N ILE A 238 -1.48 -18.25 1.86
CA ILE A 238 -1.53 -17.96 0.42
C ILE A 238 -0.45 -18.77 -0.28
N GLY A 239 0.75 -18.80 0.28
CA GLY A 239 1.87 -19.60 -0.17
C GLY A 239 2.63 -19.01 -1.34
N PHE A 240 3.86 -19.54 -1.52
CA PHE A 240 4.84 -19.02 -2.47
C PHE A 240 4.33 -19.04 -3.92
N ASP A 241 3.76 -20.14 -4.37
CA ASP A 241 3.39 -20.33 -5.79
C ASP A 241 2.29 -19.32 -6.22
N THR A 242 1.29 -19.07 -5.37
CA THR A 242 0.24 -18.09 -5.64
C THR A 242 0.83 -16.67 -5.67
N LEU A 243 1.67 -16.32 -4.71
CA LEU A 243 2.29 -14.98 -4.66
C LEU A 243 3.23 -14.76 -5.86
N ILE A 244 4.01 -15.76 -6.26
CA ILE A 244 4.84 -15.70 -7.49
C ILE A 244 3.97 -15.52 -8.74
N LYS A 245 2.81 -16.18 -8.80
CA LYS A 245 1.84 -15.96 -9.89
C LYS A 245 1.43 -14.49 -9.96
N PHE A 246 1.10 -13.86 -8.83
CA PHE A 246 0.81 -12.42 -8.76
C PHE A 246 1.98 -11.55 -9.23
N VAL A 247 3.20 -11.85 -8.77
CA VAL A 247 4.39 -11.03 -9.08
C VAL A 247 4.69 -11.04 -10.58
N TYR A 248 4.50 -12.18 -11.25
CA TYR A 248 4.86 -12.38 -12.64
C TYR A 248 3.69 -12.38 -13.61
N ASP A 249 2.47 -12.12 -13.14
CA ASP A 249 1.31 -11.95 -14.00
C ASP A 249 1.52 -10.75 -14.96
N GLU A 250 1.38 -11.00 -16.26
CA GLU A 250 1.63 -10.00 -17.30
C GLU A 250 0.74 -8.76 -17.14
N ARG A 251 -0.47 -8.91 -16.57
CA ARG A 251 -1.39 -7.81 -16.27
C ARG A 251 -0.81 -6.82 -15.26
N PHE A 252 0.15 -7.24 -14.44
CA PHE A 252 0.69 -6.48 -13.31
C PHE A 252 2.18 -6.14 -13.41
N LEU A 253 2.89 -6.54 -14.48
CA LEU A 253 4.35 -6.39 -14.57
C LEU A 253 4.83 -4.95 -14.36
N SER A 254 4.08 -3.96 -14.84
CA SER A 254 4.41 -2.54 -14.71
C SER A 254 3.99 -1.91 -13.38
N ILE A 255 3.13 -2.59 -12.60
CA ILE A 255 2.59 -2.08 -11.34
C ILE A 255 3.62 -2.34 -10.22
N PRO A 256 3.96 -1.33 -9.38
CA PRO A 256 4.82 -1.53 -8.21
C PRO A 256 4.22 -2.54 -7.23
N LYS A 257 5.04 -3.49 -6.78
CA LYS A 257 4.69 -4.48 -5.76
C LYS A 257 5.54 -4.23 -4.53
N ILE A 258 4.89 -4.08 -3.39
CA ILE A 258 5.51 -3.68 -2.13
C ILE A 258 5.31 -4.80 -1.10
N LEU A 259 6.40 -5.24 -0.51
CA LEU A 259 6.42 -6.15 0.63
C LEU A 259 6.26 -5.37 1.94
N GLU A 260 5.36 -5.83 2.80
CA GLU A 260 5.17 -5.35 4.17
C GLU A 260 5.24 -6.51 5.16
N THR A 261 6.04 -7.50 4.83
CA THR A 261 6.21 -8.71 5.61
C THR A 261 6.87 -8.43 6.96
N PRO A 262 6.52 -9.20 8.01
CA PRO A 262 7.04 -8.95 9.34
C PRO A 262 8.54 -9.20 9.44
N TYR A 263 9.22 -8.42 10.29
CA TYR A 263 10.61 -8.64 10.65
C TYR A 263 10.79 -9.99 11.35
N VAL A 264 11.92 -10.59 11.15
CA VAL A 264 12.33 -11.86 11.77
C VAL A 264 13.39 -11.55 12.81
N ASN A 265 13.07 -11.68 14.11
CA ASN A 265 13.96 -11.29 15.22
C ASN A 265 14.57 -9.89 15.03
N ASP A 266 13.72 -8.90 14.75
CA ASP A 266 14.10 -7.50 14.48
C ASP A 266 14.95 -7.27 13.22
N CYS A 267 15.21 -8.31 12.40
CA CYS A 267 15.91 -8.21 11.13
C CYS A 267 14.90 -8.08 9.97
N PRO A 268 15.08 -7.11 9.05
CA PRO A 268 14.22 -6.95 7.87
C PRO A 268 14.44 -8.11 6.88
N PRO A 269 13.37 -8.81 6.43
CA PRO A 269 13.51 -9.97 5.55
C PRO A 269 13.66 -9.58 4.06
N TYR A 270 13.46 -8.33 3.72
CA TYR A 270 13.16 -7.87 2.36
C TYR A 270 14.24 -8.20 1.32
N LYS A 271 15.54 -8.08 1.67
CA LYS A 271 16.63 -8.44 0.77
C LYS A 271 16.52 -9.90 0.33
N TYR A 272 16.26 -10.78 1.26
CA TYR A 272 16.17 -12.22 1.03
C TYR A 272 14.89 -12.62 0.31
N GLU A 273 13.76 -12.02 0.69
CA GLU A 273 12.47 -12.26 0.03
C GLU A 273 12.50 -11.77 -1.43
N ILE A 274 13.08 -10.59 -1.70
CA ILE A 274 13.24 -10.06 -3.07
C ILE A 274 14.16 -10.95 -3.89
N GLU A 275 15.24 -11.48 -3.31
CA GLU A 275 16.13 -12.44 -3.99
C GLU A 275 15.39 -13.74 -4.30
N MET A 276 14.65 -14.30 -3.34
CA MET A 276 13.82 -15.50 -3.51
C MET A 276 12.77 -15.30 -4.61
N ILE A 277 12.11 -14.13 -4.65
CA ILE A 277 11.15 -13.76 -5.68
C ILE A 277 11.81 -13.69 -7.06
N LYS A 278 12.95 -13.00 -7.18
CA LYS A 278 13.67 -12.85 -8.44
C LYS A 278 14.14 -14.17 -9.02
N ASN A 279 14.58 -15.08 -8.15
CA ASN A 279 15.04 -16.42 -8.53
C ASN A 279 13.87 -17.39 -8.77
N LYS A 280 12.65 -17.05 -8.38
CA LYS A 280 11.46 -17.92 -8.40
C LYS A 280 11.69 -19.24 -7.66
N LEU A 281 12.44 -19.19 -6.59
CA LEU A 281 12.85 -20.37 -5.84
C LEU A 281 12.52 -20.20 -4.37
N PHE A 282 11.62 -21.03 -3.85
CA PHE A 282 11.26 -21.01 -2.43
C PHE A 282 12.36 -21.60 -1.56
N ASP A 283 12.84 -20.83 -0.62
CA ASP A 283 13.79 -21.28 0.42
C ASP A 283 13.06 -21.45 1.76
N LYS A 284 12.69 -22.68 2.07
CA LYS A 284 11.99 -23.03 3.33
C LYS A 284 12.78 -22.73 4.59
N TYR A 285 14.08 -22.50 4.49
CA TYR A 285 14.97 -22.18 5.61
C TYR A 285 15.27 -20.68 5.73
N LEU A 286 14.63 -19.85 4.93
CA LEU A 286 14.90 -18.41 4.86
C LEU A 286 14.80 -17.74 6.24
N LEU A 287 13.71 -17.99 6.96
CA LEU A 287 13.48 -17.37 8.27
C LEU A 287 14.53 -17.80 9.31
N ASP A 288 14.97 -19.06 9.27
CA ASP A 288 16.04 -19.55 10.12
C ASP A 288 17.41 -18.90 9.81
N LYS A 289 17.65 -18.57 8.52
CA LYS A 289 18.87 -17.87 8.10
C LYS A 289 18.89 -16.45 8.61
N ILE A 290 17.78 -15.71 8.40
CA ILE A 290 17.63 -14.32 8.87
C ILE A 290 17.74 -14.24 10.40
N SER A 291 17.19 -15.21 11.12
CA SER A 291 17.22 -15.26 12.59
C SER A 291 18.64 -15.40 13.20
N LYS A 292 19.63 -15.73 12.38
CA LYS A 292 21.02 -15.96 12.80
C LYS A 292 21.96 -14.79 12.47
N GLU A 293 21.47 -13.78 11.76
CA GLU A 293 22.18 -12.53 11.47
C GLU A 293 22.05 -11.52 12.61
#